data_2d0ea60dee3fd81713059220dc78b528
#
_entry.id   2d0ea60dee3fd81713059220dc78b528
#
_cell.length_a   1.000
_cell.length_b   1.000
_cell.length_c   1.000
_cell.angle_alpha   90.00
_cell.angle_beta   90.00
_cell.angle_gamma   90.00
#
_symmetry.space_group_name_H-M   'P 1'
#
loop_
_entity.id
_entity.type
_entity.pdbx_description
1 polymer ?
#
loop_
_entity_poly.entity_id
_entity_poly.type
_entity_poly.pdbx_seq_one_letter_code
_entity_poly.pdbx_strand_id
1 'polypeptide(L)'
;LYILGMTLYCYRELPVFDFRPYHIGADIRKGMEIPEGAQPTVYETRFILKKDGVEKEFSLENYPDSTWTFVDSKTVVKKQGYEPPIHDFSIIRQEDGEDITEEVLNDEDYTFLLVAHQLNQADDSTIDLINELYDYSVENDYKFYCLTSSTDEDIEDWQERTGAEYPFCLMDNITLKTMIRSNPGLMLLKNGVVI
;
A
#
# COMPACT_ATOMS: atom_id res chain seq x y z
N LEU A 1 26.30 13.70 23.98
CA LEU A 1 25.67 14.88 23.34
C LEU A 1 25.23 14.59 21.90
N TYR A 2 26.12 14.00 21.08
CA TYR A 2 25.83 13.68 19.65
C TYR A 2 24.64 12.72 19.49
N ILE A 3 24.63 11.61 20.25
CA ILE A 3 23.56 10.61 20.21
C ILE A 3 22.22 11.26 20.58
N LEU A 4 22.17 12.06 21.64
CA LEU A 4 20.95 12.74 22.08
C LEU A 4 20.46 13.75 21.02
N GLY A 5 21.38 14.47 20.37
CA GLY A 5 21.06 15.39 19.27
C GLY A 5 20.50 14.66 18.05
N MET A 6 21.09 13.54 17.64
CA MET A 6 20.60 12.71 16.55
C MET A 6 19.23 12.08 16.88
N THR A 7 19.02 11.63 18.12
CA THR A 7 17.71 11.11 18.54
C THR A 7 16.62 12.16 18.46
N LEU A 8 16.90 13.38 18.95
CA LEU A 8 15.97 14.52 18.85
C LEU A 8 15.71 14.92 17.39
N TYR A 9 16.75 14.93 16.55
CA TYR A 9 16.61 15.20 15.13
C TYR A 9 15.71 14.16 14.45
N CYS A 10 16.01 12.87 14.60
CA CYS A 10 15.19 11.78 14.01
C CYS A 10 13.76 11.70 14.56
N TYR A 11 13.50 12.30 15.72
CA TYR A 11 12.14 12.39 16.29
C TYR A 11 11.32 13.53 15.67
N ARG A 12 11.95 14.63 15.29
CA ARG A 12 11.28 15.86 14.82
C ARG A 12 11.28 16.02 13.32
N GLU A 13 12.27 15.46 12.64
CA GLU A 13 12.53 15.66 11.21
C GLU A 13 12.42 14.35 10.43
N LEU A 14 12.20 14.47 9.14
CA LEU A 14 12.28 13.33 8.23
C LEU A 14 13.74 12.79 8.21
N PRO A 15 13.91 11.48 7.95
CA PRO A 15 15.24 10.89 7.89
C PRO A 15 16.09 11.54 6.80
N VAL A 16 17.35 11.89 7.11
CA VAL A 16 18.32 12.47 6.14
C VAL A 16 18.55 11.54 4.95
N PHE A 17 18.52 10.23 5.20
CA PHE A 17 18.60 9.20 4.18
C PHE A 17 17.31 8.38 4.22
N ASP A 18 16.49 8.54 3.22
CA ASP A 18 15.26 7.76 3.05
C ASP A 18 15.49 6.69 1.98
N PHE A 19 15.54 5.44 2.42
CA PHE A 19 15.70 4.25 1.57
C PHE A 19 14.37 3.57 1.25
N ARG A 20 13.24 4.19 1.62
CA ARG A 20 11.92 3.64 1.31
C ARG A 20 11.66 3.73 -0.19
N PRO A 21 10.91 2.79 -0.75
CA PRO A 21 10.51 2.85 -2.17
C PRO A 21 9.76 4.14 -2.56
N TYR A 22 9.11 4.77 -1.57
CA TYR A 22 8.26 5.96 -1.72
C TYR A 22 8.92 7.25 -1.19
N HIS A 23 10.26 7.34 -1.24
CA HIS A 23 10.97 8.54 -0.83
C HIS A 23 10.73 9.72 -1.79
N ILE A 24 10.97 10.94 -1.35
CA ILE A 24 10.88 12.14 -2.20
C ILE A 24 11.80 11.97 -3.42
N GLY A 25 11.26 12.19 -4.62
CA GLY A 25 11.92 11.97 -5.90
C GLY A 25 11.79 10.55 -6.46
N ALA A 26 11.17 9.61 -5.73
CA ALA A 26 10.91 8.27 -6.25
C ALA A 26 9.83 8.29 -7.33
N ASP A 27 10.10 7.67 -8.46
CA ASP A 27 9.13 7.38 -9.51
C ASP A 27 8.50 6.01 -9.22
N ILE A 28 7.22 6.02 -8.81
CA ILE A 28 6.49 4.80 -8.41
C ILE A 28 6.40 3.81 -9.56
N ARG A 29 6.15 4.28 -10.80
CA ARG A 29 6.05 3.41 -11.99
C ARG A 29 7.34 2.66 -12.23
N LYS A 30 8.48 3.37 -12.19
CA LYS A 30 9.81 2.72 -12.33
C LYS A 30 10.09 1.75 -11.19
N GLY A 31 9.59 2.04 -9.99
CA GLY A 31 9.70 1.13 -8.86
C GLY A 31 8.91 -0.17 -9.03
N MET A 32 7.86 -0.15 -9.87
CA MET A 32 7.02 -1.31 -10.21
C MET A 32 7.53 -2.11 -11.42
N GLU A 33 8.43 -1.53 -12.23
CA GLU A 33 8.92 -2.17 -13.44
C GLU A 33 9.78 -3.41 -13.16
N ILE A 34 9.54 -4.45 -13.94
CA ILE A 34 10.44 -5.61 -14.01
C ILE A 34 11.42 -5.36 -15.16
N PRO A 35 12.74 -5.23 -14.91
CA PRO A 35 13.71 -4.98 -15.97
C PRO A 35 13.68 -6.05 -17.07
N GLU A 36 13.93 -5.63 -18.32
CA GLU A 36 14.04 -6.56 -19.44
C GLU A 36 15.07 -7.67 -19.14
N GLY A 37 14.65 -8.92 -19.29
CA GLY A 37 15.51 -10.10 -19.02
C GLY A 37 15.54 -10.56 -17.56
N ALA A 38 14.96 -9.83 -16.64
CA ALA A 38 14.77 -10.31 -15.28
C ALA A 38 13.67 -11.40 -15.25
N GLN A 39 13.95 -12.51 -14.60
CA GLN A 39 12.95 -13.56 -14.42
C GLN A 39 12.11 -13.25 -13.18
N PRO A 40 10.79 -13.26 -13.30
CA PRO A 40 9.91 -13.07 -12.12
C PRO A 40 10.08 -14.23 -11.13
N THR A 41 9.74 -13.97 -9.88
CA THR A 41 9.66 -15.00 -8.86
C THR A 41 8.59 -16.02 -9.25
N VAL A 42 8.94 -17.29 -9.25
CA VAL A 42 8.02 -18.38 -9.57
C VAL A 42 7.52 -18.98 -8.27
N TYR A 43 6.22 -18.94 -8.09
CA TYR A 43 5.53 -19.54 -6.95
C TYR A 43 5.00 -20.93 -7.31
N GLU A 44 4.96 -21.82 -6.34
CA GLU A 44 4.39 -23.15 -6.44
C GLU A 44 3.41 -23.37 -5.30
N THR A 45 2.20 -23.82 -5.63
CA THR A 45 1.22 -24.21 -4.60
C THR A 45 1.57 -25.62 -4.12
N ARG A 46 1.75 -25.78 -2.82
CA ARG A 46 1.93 -27.07 -2.15
C ARG A 46 0.70 -27.40 -1.34
N PHE A 47 0.27 -28.64 -1.46
CA PHE A 47 -0.90 -29.19 -0.78
C PHE A 47 -0.44 -30.02 0.41
N ILE A 48 -1.05 -29.78 1.56
CA ILE A 48 -0.84 -30.58 2.76
C ILE A 48 -1.96 -31.59 2.80
N LEU A 49 -1.60 -32.87 2.67
CA LEU A 49 -2.56 -33.97 2.72
C LEU A 49 -2.20 -34.93 3.84
N LYS A 50 -3.23 -35.60 4.38
CA LYS A 50 -3.12 -36.51 5.52
C LYS A 50 -3.59 -37.91 5.14
N LYS A 51 -2.80 -38.91 5.55
CA LYS A 51 -3.13 -40.32 5.46
C LYS A 51 -2.61 -41.03 6.70
N ASP A 52 -3.45 -41.89 7.33
CA ASP A 52 -3.11 -42.69 8.52
C ASP A 52 -2.49 -41.86 9.66
N GLY A 53 -2.98 -40.61 9.84
CA GLY A 53 -2.50 -39.70 10.89
C GLY A 53 -1.21 -38.93 10.53
N VAL A 54 -0.60 -39.18 9.37
CA VAL A 54 0.63 -38.52 8.91
C VAL A 54 0.31 -37.48 7.87
N GLU A 55 0.81 -36.25 8.07
CA GLU A 55 0.69 -35.14 7.11
C GLU A 55 1.95 -35.08 6.24
N LYS A 56 1.76 -34.86 4.93
CA LYS A 56 2.84 -34.67 3.96
C LYS A 56 2.47 -33.58 2.98
N GLU A 57 3.54 -32.91 2.46
CA GLU A 57 3.41 -31.88 1.44
C GLU A 57 3.59 -32.50 0.05
N PHE A 58 2.74 -32.10 -0.88
CA PHE A 58 2.75 -32.53 -2.27
C PHE A 58 2.67 -31.32 -3.20
N SER A 59 3.36 -31.39 -4.35
CA SER A 59 3.18 -30.43 -5.44
C SER A 59 2.06 -30.88 -6.37
N LEU A 60 1.64 -30.00 -7.28
CA LEU A 60 0.65 -30.33 -8.29
C LEU A 60 1.14 -31.48 -9.20
N GLU A 61 2.45 -31.51 -9.47
CA GLU A 61 3.10 -32.54 -10.32
C GLU A 61 3.11 -33.94 -9.67
N ASN A 62 3.12 -33.99 -8.35
CA ASN A 62 3.18 -35.23 -7.55
C ASN A 62 1.96 -35.37 -6.64
N TYR A 63 0.80 -34.86 -7.09
CA TYR A 63 -0.42 -34.97 -6.30
C TYR A 63 -0.83 -36.44 -6.15
N PRO A 64 -1.04 -36.93 -4.91
CA PRO A 64 -1.31 -38.35 -4.68
C PRO A 64 -2.72 -38.75 -5.07
N ASP A 65 -3.00 -40.06 -4.99
CA ASP A 65 -4.29 -40.65 -5.26
C ASP A 65 -5.38 -40.27 -4.22
N SER A 66 -6.60 -40.67 -4.46
CA SER A 66 -7.78 -40.36 -3.63
C SER A 66 -7.75 -40.96 -2.21
N THR A 67 -6.67 -41.67 -1.81
CA THR A 67 -6.52 -42.22 -0.45
C THR A 67 -6.02 -41.19 0.56
N TRP A 68 -5.60 -40.02 0.11
CA TRP A 68 -5.16 -38.91 0.93
C TRP A 68 -6.26 -37.87 1.08
N THR A 69 -6.42 -37.35 2.29
CA THR A 69 -7.39 -36.30 2.58
C THR A 69 -6.73 -34.93 2.59
N PHE A 70 -7.31 -33.96 1.89
CA PHE A 70 -6.84 -32.58 1.87
C PHE A 70 -6.97 -31.95 3.26
N VAL A 71 -5.92 -31.25 3.72
CA VAL A 71 -5.88 -30.54 4.99
C VAL A 71 -5.76 -29.03 4.72
N ASP A 72 -4.76 -28.63 3.93
CA ASP A 72 -4.45 -27.22 3.68
C ASP A 72 -3.64 -27.06 2.38
N SER A 73 -3.48 -25.82 1.92
CA SER A 73 -2.58 -25.48 0.83
C SER A 73 -1.76 -24.24 1.18
N LYS A 74 -0.49 -24.23 0.78
CA LYS A 74 0.40 -23.09 0.95
C LYS A 74 1.12 -22.76 -0.34
N THR A 75 1.34 -21.48 -0.59
CA THR A 75 2.18 -21.00 -1.68
C THR A 75 3.63 -20.88 -1.20
N VAL A 76 4.54 -21.51 -1.91
CA VAL A 76 5.99 -21.45 -1.64
C VAL A 76 6.73 -20.92 -2.85
N VAL A 77 7.84 -20.23 -2.62
CA VAL A 77 8.70 -19.75 -3.72
C VAL A 77 9.47 -20.97 -4.29
N LYS A 78 9.20 -21.33 -5.55
CA LYS A 78 9.90 -22.39 -6.28
C LYS A 78 11.25 -21.90 -6.81
N LYS A 79 11.27 -20.67 -7.31
CA LYS A 79 12.47 -20.03 -7.83
C LYS A 79 12.40 -18.54 -7.52
N GLN A 80 13.34 -18.05 -6.75
CA GLN A 80 13.43 -16.61 -6.48
C GLN A 80 13.93 -15.90 -7.73
N GLY A 81 13.16 -14.95 -8.20
CA GLY A 81 13.46 -14.08 -9.31
C GLY A 81 13.67 -12.64 -8.86
N TYR A 82 13.58 -11.71 -9.79
CA TYR A 82 13.56 -10.29 -9.48
C TYR A 82 12.19 -9.92 -8.92
N GLU A 83 12.19 -9.23 -7.80
CA GLU A 83 11.02 -8.65 -7.18
C GLU A 83 11.19 -7.14 -7.21
N PRO A 84 10.28 -6.39 -7.87
CA PRO A 84 10.40 -4.94 -7.94
C PRO A 84 10.32 -4.32 -6.54
N PRO A 85 11.00 -3.19 -6.29
CA PRO A 85 10.95 -2.50 -5.00
C PRO A 85 9.54 -2.08 -4.57
N ILE A 86 8.68 -1.84 -5.55
CA ILE A 86 7.25 -1.55 -5.38
C ILE A 86 6.47 -2.69 -6.04
N HIS A 87 5.81 -3.48 -5.24
CA HIS A 87 4.87 -4.51 -5.64
C HIS A 87 3.57 -4.29 -4.87
N ASP A 88 2.48 -4.82 -5.34
CA ASP A 88 1.14 -4.70 -4.72
C ASP A 88 0.65 -3.23 -4.57
N PHE A 89 1.13 -2.30 -5.42
CA PHE A 89 0.63 -0.93 -5.47
C PHE A 89 -0.60 -0.87 -6.36
N SER A 90 -1.77 -0.80 -5.73
CA SER A 90 -3.07 -0.73 -6.42
C SER A 90 -3.99 0.19 -5.64
N ILE A 91 -4.60 1.15 -6.33
CA ILE A 91 -5.53 2.14 -5.78
C ILE A 91 -6.92 1.82 -6.28
N ILE A 92 -7.78 1.28 -5.43
CA ILE A 92 -9.15 0.90 -5.77
C ILE A 92 -10.12 1.93 -5.22
N ARG A 93 -10.88 2.59 -6.08
CA ARG A 93 -11.90 3.55 -5.63
C ARG A 93 -12.98 2.82 -4.83
N GLN A 94 -13.29 3.31 -3.64
CA GLN A 94 -14.22 2.63 -2.72
C GLN A 94 -15.65 2.65 -3.24
N GLU A 95 -16.06 3.71 -3.94
CA GLU A 95 -17.44 3.92 -4.40
C GLU A 95 -17.90 2.88 -5.43
N ASP A 96 -17.05 2.51 -6.38
CA ASP A 96 -17.39 1.67 -7.53
C ASP A 96 -16.48 0.44 -7.71
N GLY A 97 -15.40 0.35 -6.93
CA GLY A 97 -14.40 -0.72 -7.02
C GLY A 97 -13.48 -0.62 -8.24
N GLU A 98 -13.44 0.52 -8.93
CA GLU A 98 -12.57 0.73 -10.09
C GLU A 98 -11.10 0.87 -9.64
N ASP A 99 -10.19 0.22 -10.37
CA ASP A 99 -8.75 0.41 -10.21
C ASP A 99 -8.31 1.68 -10.94
N ILE A 100 -7.97 2.71 -10.19
CA ILE A 100 -7.53 4.02 -10.68
C ILE A 100 -6.01 4.22 -10.60
N THR A 101 -5.25 3.15 -10.38
CA THR A 101 -3.78 3.22 -10.22
C THR A 101 -3.10 3.94 -11.38
N GLU A 102 -3.42 3.54 -12.62
CA GLU A 102 -2.84 4.16 -13.82
C GLU A 102 -3.28 5.61 -13.99
N GLU A 103 -4.52 5.94 -13.65
CA GLU A 103 -5.03 7.30 -13.70
C GLU A 103 -4.25 8.22 -12.76
N VAL A 104 -3.99 7.76 -11.52
CA VAL A 104 -3.25 8.51 -10.50
C VAL A 104 -1.77 8.65 -10.88
N LEU A 105 -1.14 7.56 -11.37
CA LEU A 105 0.29 7.56 -11.68
C LEU A 105 0.63 8.32 -12.96
N ASN A 106 -0.31 8.45 -13.90
CA ASN A 106 -0.10 9.17 -15.17
C ASN A 106 -0.66 10.60 -15.15
N ASP A 107 -1.14 11.08 -14.00
CA ASP A 107 -1.61 12.46 -13.87
C ASP A 107 -0.43 13.43 -14.00
N GLU A 108 -0.47 14.29 -15.02
CA GLU A 108 0.55 15.31 -15.27
C GLU A 108 0.48 16.49 -14.29
N ASP A 109 -0.66 16.65 -13.63
CA ASP A 109 -0.88 17.65 -12.58
C ASP A 109 -0.57 17.08 -11.18
N TYR A 110 -0.86 17.84 -10.16
CA TYR A 110 -0.64 17.43 -8.78
C TYR A 110 -1.79 16.54 -8.27
N THR A 111 -1.41 15.41 -7.69
CA THR A 111 -2.33 14.53 -6.95
C THR A 111 -1.93 14.47 -5.50
N PHE A 112 -2.86 14.84 -4.60
CA PHE A 112 -2.69 14.73 -3.16
C PHE A 112 -3.19 13.35 -2.70
N LEU A 113 -2.36 12.64 -1.95
CA LEU A 113 -2.69 11.37 -1.34
C LEU A 113 -2.64 11.50 0.18
N LEU A 114 -3.79 11.50 0.81
CA LEU A 114 -3.91 11.37 2.27
C LEU A 114 -3.83 9.89 2.61
N VAL A 115 -2.74 9.47 3.22
CA VAL A 115 -2.52 8.06 3.58
C VAL A 115 -2.96 7.85 5.03
N ALA A 116 -4.10 7.19 5.21
CA ALA A 116 -4.67 6.89 6.53
C ALA A 116 -4.90 5.37 6.63
N HIS A 117 -3.84 4.63 6.98
CA HIS A 117 -3.88 3.16 6.94
C HIS A 117 -4.96 2.53 7.84
N GLN A 118 -5.38 3.19 8.92
CA GLN A 118 -6.50 2.80 9.80
C GLN A 118 -7.21 4.04 10.31
N LEU A 119 -8.40 4.34 9.79
CA LEU A 119 -9.17 5.55 10.10
C LEU A 119 -9.64 5.59 11.56
N ASN A 120 -9.99 4.45 12.15
CA ASN A 120 -10.40 4.35 13.55
C ASN A 120 -9.26 4.64 14.56
N GLN A 121 -8.01 4.72 14.09
CA GLN A 121 -6.81 5.04 14.88
C GLN A 121 -6.08 6.27 14.36
N ALA A 122 -6.64 6.94 13.35
CA ALA A 122 -6.03 8.11 12.75
C ALA A 122 -6.18 9.33 13.66
N ASP A 123 -5.12 10.16 13.71
CA ASP A 123 -5.12 11.43 14.44
C ASP A 123 -5.91 12.47 13.63
N ASP A 124 -6.97 13.01 14.21
CA ASP A 124 -7.83 14.02 13.60
C ASP A 124 -7.50 15.46 14.05
N SER A 125 -6.43 15.64 14.82
CA SER A 125 -6.06 16.97 15.37
C SER A 125 -5.75 18.04 14.31
N THR A 126 -5.45 17.63 13.08
CA THR A 126 -5.15 18.51 11.94
C THR A 126 -6.18 18.43 10.82
N ILE A 127 -7.36 17.89 11.11
CA ILE A 127 -8.36 17.59 10.08
C ILE A 127 -8.85 18.86 9.36
N ASP A 128 -8.98 19.97 10.07
CA ASP A 128 -9.39 21.24 9.47
C ASP A 128 -8.44 21.68 8.36
N LEU A 129 -7.11 21.52 8.58
CA LEU A 129 -6.11 21.82 7.57
C LEU A 129 -6.15 20.85 6.38
N ILE A 130 -6.51 19.59 6.62
CA ILE A 130 -6.68 18.59 5.57
C ILE A 130 -7.89 18.92 4.71
N ASN A 131 -9.01 19.32 5.33
CA ASN A 131 -10.21 19.73 4.61
C ASN A 131 -9.95 21.02 3.81
N GLU A 132 -9.26 22.02 4.38
CA GLU A 132 -8.83 23.22 3.63
C GLU A 132 -7.93 22.87 2.44
N LEU A 133 -7.04 21.88 2.58
CA LEU A 133 -6.20 21.41 1.48
C LEU A 133 -7.02 20.70 0.40
N TYR A 134 -8.04 19.96 0.78
CA TYR A 134 -8.99 19.37 -0.16
C TYR A 134 -9.73 20.44 -0.94
N ASP A 135 -10.27 21.45 -0.28
CA ASP A 135 -10.92 22.59 -0.93
C ASP A 135 -9.99 23.29 -1.93
N TYR A 136 -8.74 23.54 -1.50
CA TYR A 136 -7.71 24.09 -2.37
C TYR A 136 -7.45 23.20 -3.59
N SER A 137 -7.43 21.89 -3.43
CA SER A 137 -7.21 20.96 -4.55
C SER A 137 -8.36 21.04 -5.57
N VAL A 138 -9.60 21.12 -5.08
CA VAL A 138 -10.81 21.28 -5.93
C VAL A 138 -10.77 22.61 -6.68
N GLU A 139 -10.41 23.72 -6.01
CA GLU A 139 -10.34 25.06 -6.61
C GLU A 139 -9.27 25.16 -7.73
N ASN A 140 -8.24 24.29 -7.68
CA ASN A 140 -7.15 24.29 -8.65
C ASN A 140 -7.18 23.12 -9.64
N ASP A 141 -8.29 22.37 -9.69
CA ASP A 141 -8.46 21.17 -10.53
C ASP A 141 -7.41 20.06 -10.26
N TYR A 142 -6.85 20.00 -9.04
CA TYR A 142 -5.96 18.94 -8.60
C TYR A 142 -6.75 17.77 -8.01
N LYS A 143 -6.22 16.56 -8.16
CA LYS A 143 -6.82 15.36 -7.59
C LYS A 143 -6.45 15.21 -6.12
N PHE A 144 -7.39 14.72 -5.35
CA PHE A 144 -7.19 14.38 -3.93
C PHE A 144 -7.88 13.06 -3.62
N TYR A 145 -7.14 12.12 -2.99
CA TYR A 145 -7.67 10.83 -2.58
C TYR A 145 -7.20 10.48 -1.17
N CYS A 146 -8.09 9.90 -0.38
CA CYS A 146 -7.73 9.28 0.89
C CYS A 146 -7.50 7.77 0.68
N LEU A 147 -6.27 7.32 0.87
CA LEU A 147 -5.90 5.92 0.75
C LEU A 147 -5.98 5.25 2.12
N THR A 148 -6.77 4.18 2.21
CA THR A 148 -7.00 3.46 3.47
C THR A 148 -7.13 1.95 3.27
N SER A 149 -6.94 1.20 4.35
CA SER A 149 -7.29 -0.22 4.43
C SER A 149 -8.45 -0.48 5.40
N SER A 150 -9.17 0.56 5.76
CA SER A 150 -10.30 0.52 6.69
C SER A 150 -11.56 -0.04 6.04
N THR A 151 -12.51 -0.45 6.86
CA THR A 151 -13.84 -0.89 6.43
C THR A 151 -14.72 0.28 6.03
N ASP A 152 -15.82 -0.01 5.32
CA ASP A 152 -16.81 1.02 4.98
C ASP A 152 -17.39 1.69 6.24
N GLU A 153 -17.62 0.95 7.31
CA GLU A 153 -18.07 1.48 8.60
C GLU A 153 -17.06 2.48 9.20
N ASP A 154 -15.76 2.16 9.16
CA ASP A 154 -14.71 3.09 9.62
C ASP A 154 -14.64 4.35 8.75
N ILE A 155 -14.92 4.24 7.45
CA ILE A 155 -14.96 5.37 6.52
C ILE A 155 -16.15 6.28 6.83
N GLU A 156 -17.34 5.72 7.02
CA GLU A 156 -18.54 6.45 7.40
C GLU A 156 -18.35 7.18 8.74
N ASP A 157 -17.83 6.50 9.75
CA ASP A 157 -17.53 7.10 11.07
C ASP A 157 -16.51 8.25 10.96
N TRP A 158 -15.51 8.09 10.10
CA TRP A 158 -14.52 9.13 9.84
C TRP A 158 -15.18 10.36 9.19
N GLN A 159 -15.98 10.16 8.15
CA GLN A 159 -16.69 11.24 7.46
C GLN A 159 -17.64 12.01 8.39
N GLU A 160 -18.43 11.29 9.21
CA GLU A 160 -19.34 11.91 10.18
C GLU A 160 -18.59 12.75 11.22
N ARG A 161 -17.46 12.27 11.71
CA ARG A 161 -16.67 12.92 12.75
C ARG A 161 -15.86 14.11 12.24
N THR A 162 -15.36 14.03 11.02
CA THR A 162 -14.38 14.99 10.48
C THR A 162 -14.94 15.92 9.42
N GLY A 163 -16.13 15.63 8.88
CA GLY A 163 -16.69 16.34 7.75
C GLY A 163 -15.94 16.14 6.44
N ALA A 164 -15.21 15.03 6.30
CA ALA A 164 -14.43 14.72 5.11
C ALA A 164 -15.31 14.47 3.89
N GLU A 165 -15.10 15.26 2.82
CA GLU A 165 -15.82 15.15 1.54
C GLU A 165 -14.93 14.57 0.41
N TYR A 166 -13.66 14.32 0.68
CA TYR A 166 -12.73 13.76 -0.32
C TYR A 166 -13.02 12.29 -0.59
N PRO A 167 -12.75 11.81 -1.84
CA PRO A 167 -12.95 10.42 -2.21
C PRO A 167 -11.99 9.47 -1.49
N PHE A 168 -12.52 8.30 -1.10
CA PHE A 168 -11.76 7.24 -0.45
C PHE A 168 -11.38 6.16 -1.46
N CYS A 169 -10.17 5.64 -1.29
CA CYS A 169 -9.66 4.52 -2.08
C CYS A 169 -9.06 3.46 -1.16
N LEU A 170 -9.28 2.21 -1.52
CA LEU A 170 -8.77 1.05 -0.79
C LEU A 170 -7.40 0.65 -1.32
N MET A 171 -6.50 0.36 -0.41
CA MET A 171 -5.15 -0.11 -0.70
C MET A 171 -4.67 -1.07 0.38
N ASP A 172 -3.70 -1.92 0.03
CA ASP A 172 -3.09 -2.85 0.98
C ASP A 172 -2.46 -2.12 2.18
N ASN A 173 -2.72 -2.62 3.39
CA ASN A 173 -2.28 -2.02 4.65
C ASN A 173 -0.74 -1.99 4.79
N ILE A 174 -0.04 -3.02 4.28
CA ILE A 174 1.42 -3.09 4.35
C ILE A 174 2.01 -2.03 3.43
N THR A 175 1.46 -1.88 2.24
CA THR A 175 1.84 -0.85 1.28
C THR A 175 1.64 0.55 1.86
N LEU A 176 0.48 0.85 2.44
CA LEU A 176 0.20 2.14 3.09
C LEU A 176 1.21 2.48 4.19
N LYS A 177 1.52 1.53 5.08
CA LYS A 177 2.52 1.70 6.15
C LYS A 177 3.95 1.85 5.63
N THR A 178 4.23 1.33 4.44
CA THR A 178 5.53 1.51 3.76
C THR A 178 5.63 2.89 3.13
N MET A 179 4.53 3.42 2.61
CA MET A 179 4.46 4.78 2.05
C MET A 179 4.70 5.83 3.12
N ILE A 180 3.92 5.83 4.19
CA ILE A 180 4.00 6.82 5.27
C ILE A 180 3.82 6.13 6.63
N ARG A 181 4.60 6.56 7.62
CA ARG A 181 4.53 6.02 9.00
C ARG A 181 3.47 6.67 9.87
N SER A 182 3.15 7.93 9.60
CA SER A 182 2.08 8.66 10.31
C SER A 182 0.71 8.16 9.89
N ASN A 183 -0.27 8.33 10.75
CA ASN A 183 -1.65 7.96 10.48
C ASN A 183 -2.60 9.09 10.99
N PRO A 184 -3.01 10.02 10.12
CA PRO A 184 -2.73 10.07 8.68
C PRO A 184 -1.37 10.71 8.35
N GLY A 185 -0.98 10.64 7.08
CA GLY A 185 0.13 11.37 6.49
C GLY A 185 -0.22 11.83 5.08
N LEU A 186 0.40 12.90 4.63
CA LEU A 186 0.17 13.47 3.31
C LEU A 186 1.34 13.20 2.38
N MET A 187 1.03 12.77 1.15
CA MET A 187 1.98 12.60 0.06
C MET A 187 1.50 13.38 -1.16
N LEU A 188 2.42 14.03 -1.85
CA LEU A 188 2.14 14.72 -3.10
C LEU A 188 2.80 13.97 -4.25
N LEU A 189 2.01 13.70 -5.29
CA LEU A 189 2.50 13.12 -6.53
C LEU A 189 2.40 14.12 -7.68
N LYS A 190 3.30 13.96 -8.64
CA LYS A 190 3.20 14.56 -9.96
C LYS A 190 3.75 13.59 -10.98
N ASN A 191 2.94 13.17 -11.95
CA ASN A 191 3.34 12.23 -12.99
C ASN A 191 4.01 10.95 -12.42
N GLY A 192 3.42 10.38 -11.36
CA GLY A 192 3.92 9.19 -10.68
C GLY A 192 5.18 9.37 -9.83
N VAL A 193 5.68 10.60 -9.70
CA VAL A 193 6.86 10.94 -8.89
C VAL A 193 6.42 11.56 -7.56
N VAL A 194 7.00 11.11 -6.46
CA VAL A 194 6.80 11.68 -5.12
C VAL A 194 7.53 13.01 -5.03
N ILE A 195 6.82 14.09 -4.64
CA ILE A 195 7.34 15.46 -4.55
C ILE A 195 7.69 15.82 -3.10
#